data_eae47c01bb0be1650fa25cfdb9186bad
#
_entry.id   eae47c01bb0be1650fa25cfdb9186bad
#
_cell.length_a   1.000
_cell.length_b   1.000
_cell.length_c   1.000
_cell.angle_alpha   90.00
_cell.angle_beta   90.00
_cell.angle_gamma   90.00
#
_symmetry.space_group_name_H-M   'P 1'
#
loop_
_entity.id
_entity.type
_entity.pdbx_description
1 polymer ?
#
loop_
_entity_poly.entity_id
_entity_poly.type
_entity_poly.pdbx_seq_one_letter_code
_entity_poly.pdbx_strand_id
1 'polypeptide(L)'
;MKLTNLVVGPIQTNCYIAEDAGETIVIDPGDESNTILDYIEDNKLSCKAILITHAHFDHVSAVNAMLEATGAELYMCEKDLELAKTGASGRFTPPENTHFYRDGDEVKVAGLTFKVMETPGHTPGGVTLICGDALFTGDTLFAGSCGRTDFAGG
;
A
#
# COMPACT_ATOMS: atom_id res chain seq x y z
N MET A 1 -3.21 3.01 -17.75
CA MET A 1 -2.92 3.38 -16.35
C MET A 1 -2.16 4.70 -16.31
N LYS A 2 -2.59 5.67 -15.53
CA LYS A 2 -1.81 6.86 -15.16
C LYS A 2 -1.30 6.63 -13.73
N LEU A 3 -0.06 6.98 -13.46
CA LEU A 3 0.57 6.79 -12.16
C LEU A 3 1.04 8.14 -11.61
N THR A 4 0.63 8.45 -10.38
CA THR A 4 1.08 9.62 -9.62
C THR A 4 1.78 9.17 -8.36
N ASN A 5 2.90 9.80 -8.02
CA ASN A 5 3.60 9.60 -6.76
C ASN A 5 3.39 10.82 -5.85
N LEU A 6 2.90 10.59 -4.65
CA LEU A 6 2.87 11.56 -3.56
C LEU A 6 3.88 11.12 -2.51
N VAL A 7 4.75 12.05 -2.11
CA VAL A 7 5.70 11.81 -1.02
C VAL A 7 5.05 12.28 0.27
N VAL A 8 4.84 11.37 1.22
CA VAL A 8 4.05 11.62 2.43
C VAL A 8 4.84 11.37 3.71
N GLY A 9 4.48 12.12 4.74
CA GLY A 9 5.00 11.96 6.08
C GLY A 9 6.46 12.40 6.28
N PRO A 10 6.94 12.37 7.54
CA PRO A 10 8.28 12.85 7.90
C PRO A 10 9.42 11.97 7.36
N ILE A 11 9.12 10.71 7.02
CA ILE A 11 10.10 9.76 6.47
C ILE A 11 10.12 9.83 4.93
N GLN A 12 9.20 10.62 4.33
CA GLN A 12 9.12 10.81 2.87
C GLN A 12 8.82 9.52 2.10
N THR A 13 7.87 8.74 2.61
CA THR A 13 7.43 7.51 1.97
C THR A 13 6.67 7.80 0.69
N ASN A 14 6.91 6.99 -0.33
CA ASN A 14 6.21 7.09 -1.61
C ASN A 14 4.82 6.44 -1.49
N CYS A 15 3.78 7.25 -1.60
CA CYS A 15 2.41 6.81 -1.79
C CYS A 15 2.07 6.91 -3.28
N TYR A 16 1.63 5.82 -3.89
CA TYR A 16 1.31 5.82 -5.32
C TYR A 16 -0.20 5.79 -5.54
N ILE A 17 -0.65 6.56 -6.53
CA ILE A 17 -2.03 6.59 -7.01
C ILE A 17 -2.02 6.09 -8.44
N ALA A 18 -2.53 4.86 -8.64
CA ALA A 18 -2.68 4.23 -9.95
C ALA A 18 -4.13 4.43 -10.41
N GLU A 19 -4.34 5.08 -11.54
CA GLU A 19 -5.66 5.44 -12.04
C GLU A 19 -5.91 4.91 -13.44
N ASP A 20 -7.16 4.48 -13.67
CA ASP A 20 -7.68 4.12 -14.98
C ASP A 20 -9.18 4.45 -15.05
N ALA A 21 -9.60 5.07 -16.15
CA ALA A 21 -11.00 5.40 -16.43
C ALA A 21 -11.79 6.11 -15.29
N GLY A 22 -11.13 6.93 -14.48
CA GLY A 22 -11.74 7.67 -13.36
C GLY A 22 -11.83 6.87 -12.05
N GLU A 23 -11.37 5.64 -12.04
CA GLU A 23 -11.20 4.84 -10.83
C GLU A 23 -9.73 4.83 -10.41
N THR A 24 -9.47 4.66 -9.12
CA THR A 24 -8.10 4.66 -8.61
C THR A 24 -7.85 3.63 -7.52
N ILE A 25 -6.60 3.25 -7.42
CA ILE A 25 -6.03 2.41 -6.38
C ILE A 25 -4.92 3.20 -5.71
N VAL A 26 -4.91 3.21 -4.39
CA VAL A 26 -3.85 3.85 -3.60
C VAL A 26 -2.93 2.76 -3.04
N ILE A 27 -1.63 2.94 -3.20
CA ILE A 27 -0.61 1.99 -2.73
C ILE A 27 0.21 2.70 -1.67
N ASP A 28 0.32 2.08 -0.50
CA ASP A 28 1.07 2.56 0.66
C ASP A 28 0.71 4.00 1.09
N PRO A 29 -0.53 4.28 1.52
CA PRO A 29 -0.89 5.56 2.09
C PRO A 29 -0.30 5.71 3.50
N GLY A 30 0.97 6.12 3.55
CA GLY A 30 1.78 6.10 4.75
C GLY A 30 1.46 7.21 5.74
N ASP A 31 1.00 8.36 5.28
CA ASP A 31 0.64 9.52 6.10
C ASP A 31 -0.19 10.51 5.27
N GLU A 32 -0.52 11.67 5.86
CA GLU A 32 -1.16 12.81 5.17
C GLU A 32 -2.43 12.44 4.40
N SER A 33 -3.35 11.70 5.04
CA SER A 33 -4.60 11.24 4.41
C SER A 33 -5.36 12.35 3.70
N ASN A 34 -5.38 13.57 4.25
CA ASN A 34 -6.05 14.70 3.62
C ASN A 34 -5.41 15.06 2.28
N THR A 35 -4.09 15.10 2.18
CA THR A 35 -3.38 15.37 0.93
C THR A 35 -3.73 14.34 -0.16
N ILE A 36 -3.84 13.05 0.23
CA ILE A 36 -4.21 11.99 -0.69
C ILE A 36 -5.68 12.11 -1.10
N LEU A 37 -6.58 12.40 -0.15
CA LEU A 37 -8.01 12.58 -0.41
C LEU A 37 -8.28 13.82 -1.27
N ASP A 38 -7.62 14.94 -1.01
CA ASP A 38 -7.72 16.16 -1.82
C ASP A 38 -7.30 15.88 -3.27
N TYR A 39 -6.21 15.11 -3.48
CA TYR A 39 -5.81 14.71 -4.83
C TYR A 39 -6.89 13.88 -5.53
N ILE A 40 -7.50 12.92 -4.82
CA ILE A 40 -8.59 12.07 -5.36
C ILE A 40 -9.80 12.93 -5.73
N GLU A 41 -10.21 13.86 -4.87
CA GLU A 41 -11.35 14.74 -5.09
C GLU A 41 -11.11 15.72 -6.25
N ASP A 42 -9.97 16.42 -6.26
CA ASP A 42 -9.59 17.40 -7.28
C ASP A 42 -9.54 16.78 -8.68
N ASN A 43 -9.12 15.52 -8.77
CA ASN A 43 -9.08 14.77 -10.02
C ASN A 43 -10.37 13.99 -10.31
N LYS A 44 -11.40 14.11 -9.44
CA LYS A 44 -12.71 13.43 -9.58
C LYS A 44 -12.57 11.91 -9.72
N LEU A 45 -11.68 11.33 -8.95
CA LEU A 45 -11.40 9.90 -8.95
C LEU A 45 -12.28 9.18 -7.92
N SER A 46 -12.54 7.89 -8.17
CA SER A 46 -13.21 6.99 -7.23
C SER A 46 -12.20 5.97 -6.72
N CYS A 47 -11.80 6.06 -5.44
CA CYS A 47 -10.88 5.10 -4.85
C CYS A 47 -11.60 3.76 -4.63
N LYS A 48 -11.10 2.69 -5.24
CA LYS A 48 -11.68 1.35 -5.18
C LYS A 48 -10.94 0.42 -4.24
N ALA A 49 -9.63 0.58 -4.15
CA ALA A 49 -8.80 -0.26 -3.31
C ALA A 49 -7.60 0.49 -2.74
N ILE A 50 -7.14 -0.01 -1.60
CA ILE A 50 -5.85 0.33 -1.00
C ILE A 50 -5.03 -0.95 -0.95
N LEU A 51 -3.83 -0.92 -1.54
CA LEU A 51 -2.89 -2.04 -1.57
C LEU A 51 -1.68 -1.70 -0.71
N ILE A 52 -1.28 -2.60 0.17
CA ILE A 52 -0.16 -2.42 1.10
C ILE A 52 0.97 -3.34 0.71
N THR A 53 2.17 -2.79 0.47
CA THR A 53 3.36 -3.59 0.21
C THR A 53 3.89 -4.27 1.47
N HIS A 54 3.85 -3.57 2.62
CA HIS A 54 4.18 -4.10 3.94
C HIS A 54 3.62 -3.20 5.05
N ALA A 55 3.51 -3.70 6.27
CA ALA A 55 2.77 -3.02 7.33
C ALA A 55 3.62 -2.18 8.29
N HIS A 56 4.70 -1.56 7.86
CA HIS A 56 5.36 -0.54 8.68
C HIS A 56 4.52 0.74 8.75
N PHE A 57 4.66 1.48 9.85
CA PHE A 57 3.81 2.63 10.17
C PHE A 57 3.78 3.70 9.07
N ASP A 58 4.91 3.94 8.44
CA ASP A 58 5.08 4.93 7.38
C ASP A 58 4.48 4.51 6.04
N HIS A 59 4.00 3.27 5.91
CA HIS A 59 3.23 2.77 4.77
C HIS A 59 1.72 2.62 5.03
N VAL A 60 1.30 2.67 6.31
CA VAL A 60 -0.10 2.34 6.68
C VAL A 60 -0.82 3.39 7.53
N SER A 61 -0.15 4.45 8.00
CA SER A 61 -0.75 5.37 8.98
C SER A 61 -1.99 6.12 8.48
N ALA A 62 -2.14 6.34 7.19
CA ALA A 62 -3.32 6.97 6.61
C ALA A 62 -4.44 5.97 6.23
N VAL A 63 -4.19 4.66 6.28
CA VAL A 63 -5.12 3.63 5.76
C VAL A 63 -6.51 3.75 6.38
N ASN A 64 -6.61 3.82 7.73
CA ASN A 64 -7.92 3.87 8.39
C ASN A 64 -8.75 5.08 7.96
N ALA A 65 -8.13 6.26 7.89
CA ALA A 65 -8.81 7.48 7.43
C ALA A 65 -9.24 7.38 5.96
N MET A 66 -8.39 6.78 5.12
CA MET A 66 -8.70 6.55 3.71
C MET A 66 -9.88 5.58 3.53
N LEU A 67 -9.90 4.46 4.28
CA LEU A 67 -11.00 3.48 4.25
C LEU A 67 -12.32 4.12 4.69
N GLU A 68 -12.30 4.90 5.77
CA GLU A 68 -13.48 5.59 6.28
C GLU A 68 -14.04 6.60 5.25
N ALA A 69 -13.16 7.36 4.60
CA ALA A 69 -13.56 8.40 3.66
C ALA A 69 -14.02 7.85 2.31
N THR A 70 -13.45 6.74 1.84
CA THR A 70 -13.65 6.24 0.46
C THR A 70 -14.51 4.98 0.38
N GLY A 71 -14.58 4.18 1.45
CA GLY A 71 -15.18 2.86 1.41
C GLY A 71 -14.41 1.84 0.54
N ALA A 72 -13.15 2.13 0.23
CA ALA A 72 -12.29 1.26 -0.58
C ALA A 72 -12.04 -0.11 0.09
N GLU A 73 -11.72 -1.12 -0.71
CA GLU A 73 -11.27 -2.42 -0.22
C GLU A 73 -9.79 -2.37 0.19
N LEU A 74 -9.44 -3.08 1.26
CA LEU A 74 -8.06 -3.18 1.72
C LEU A 74 -7.45 -4.52 1.34
N TYR A 75 -6.22 -4.48 0.81
CA TYR A 75 -5.42 -5.65 0.46
C TYR A 75 -4.04 -5.57 1.12
N MET A 76 -3.61 -6.63 1.80
CA MET A 76 -2.28 -6.74 2.41
C MET A 76 -1.85 -8.21 2.54
N CYS A 77 -0.60 -8.48 2.88
CA CYS A 77 -0.17 -9.83 3.23
C CYS A 77 -0.54 -10.18 4.67
N GLU A 78 -1.12 -11.37 4.89
CA GLU A 78 -1.52 -11.85 6.22
C GLU A 78 -0.34 -11.97 7.18
N LYS A 79 0.87 -12.25 6.67
CA LYS A 79 2.09 -12.39 7.48
C LYS A 79 2.49 -11.12 8.21
N ASP A 80 2.05 -9.94 7.72
CA ASP A 80 2.29 -8.65 8.37
C ASP A 80 1.17 -8.23 9.34
N LEU A 81 0.15 -9.08 9.54
CA LEU A 81 -0.98 -8.76 10.42
C LEU A 81 -0.54 -8.52 11.88
N GLU A 82 0.41 -9.30 12.39
CA GLU A 82 0.95 -9.10 13.74
C GLU A 82 1.81 -7.83 13.82
N LEU A 83 2.56 -7.51 12.78
CA LEU A 83 3.30 -6.26 12.69
C LEU A 83 2.34 -5.06 12.71
N ALA A 84 1.24 -5.13 11.98
CA ALA A 84 0.18 -4.12 11.97
C ALA A 84 -0.41 -3.90 13.37
N LYS A 85 -0.63 -4.95 14.17
CA LYS A 85 -1.25 -4.91 15.50
C LYS A 85 -0.28 -4.49 16.62
N THR A 86 0.99 -4.83 16.54
CA THR A 86 1.94 -4.75 17.67
C THR A 86 2.64 -3.42 17.86
N GLY A 87 2.25 -2.37 17.15
CA GLY A 87 2.70 -1.02 17.42
C GLY A 87 3.95 -0.58 16.70
N ALA A 88 4.64 -1.41 15.93
CA ALA A 88 5.60 -0.94 14.93
C ALA A 88 4.87 -0.11 13.86
N SER A 89 3.60 -0.40 13.64
CA SER A 89 2.67 0.40 12.84
C SER A 89 1.80 1.37 13.66
N GLY A 90 1.89 1.35 14.95
CA GLY A 90 1.36 2.27 15.98
C GLY A 90 -0.08 2.74 15.90
N ARG A 91 -0.76 2.67 14.76
CA ARG A 91 -2.09 3.26 14.54
C ARG A 91 -2.95 2.51 13.53
N PHE A 92 -2.51 1.36 13.03
CA PHE A 92 -3.22 0.63 12.00
C PHE A 92 -3.85 -0.65 12.55
N THR A 93 -5.17 -0.78 12.41
CA THR A 93 -5.91 -2.00 12.70
C THR A 93 -6.65 -2.41 11.43
N PRO A 94 -6.21 -3.47 10.74
CA PRO A 94 -6.91 -3.95 9.56
C PRO A 94 -8.36 -4.33 9.90
N PRO A 95 -9.36 -3.89 9.11
CA PRO A 95 -10.74 -4.30 9.31
C PRO A 95 -10.94 -5.79 9.03
N GLU A 96 -12.04 -6.37 9.55
CA GLU A 96 -12.34 -7.81 9.41
C GLU A 96 -12.50 -8.26 7.95
N ASN A 97 -12.92 -7.37 7.08
CA ASN A 97 -13.09 -7.62 5.64
C ASN A 97 -11.82 -7.35 4.81
N THR A 98 -10.65 -7.30 5.44
CA THR A 98 -9.37 -7.18 4.72
C THR A 98 -9.12 -8.38 3.84
N HIS A 99 -8.74 -8.14 2.60
CA HIS A 99 -8.32 -9.17 1.66
C HIS A 99 -6.84 -9.49 1.84
N PHE A 100 -6.54 -10.76 2.06
CA PHE A 100 -5.15 -11.21 2.19
C PHE A 100 -4.68 -11.83 0.90
N TYR A 101 -3.65 -11.26 0.28
CA TYR A 101 -3.03 -11.84 -0.90
C TYR A 101 -1.83 -12.72 -0.57
N ARG A 102 -1.49 -13.59 -1.51
CA ARG A 102 -0.41 -14.57 -1.45
C ARG A 102 0.45 -14.46 -2.70
N ASP A 103 1.60 -15.10 -2.67
CA ASP A 103 2.48 -15.17 -3.84
C ASP A 103 1.76 -15.71 -5.08
N GLY A 104 1.89 -14.98 -6.17
CA GLY A 104 1.28 -15.32 -7.46
C GLY A 104 -0.17 -14.89 -7.65
N ASP A 105 -0.84 -14.36 -6.62
CA ASP A 105 -2.20 -13.84 -6.76
C ASP A 105 -2.27 -12.66 -7.75
N GLU A 106 -3.43 -12.49 -8.36
CA GLU A 106 -3.77 -11.34 -9.18
C GLU A 106 -4.92 -10.55 -8.55
N VAL A 107 -4.67 -9.33 -8.14
CA VAL A 107 -5.70 -8.38 -7.69
C VAL A 107 -6.20 -7.62 -8.91
N LYS A 108 -7.47 -7.83 -9.25
CA LYS A 108 -8.14 -7.17 -10.39
C LYS A 108 -9.14 -6.16 -9.87
N VAL A 109 -8.80 -4.89 -9.99
CA VAL A 109 -9.61 -3.78 -9.47
C VAL A 109 -9.38 -2.51 -10.30
N ALA A 110 -10.42 -1.71 -10.48
CA ALA A 110 -10.36 -0.44 -11.21
C ALA A 110 -9.77 -0.60 -12.64
N GLY A 111 -10.13 -1.67 -13.36
CA GLY A 111 -9.59 -1.93 -14.70
C GLY A 111 -8.11 -2.33 -14.74
N LEU A 112 -7.44 -2.37 -13.61
CA LEU A 112 -6.03 -2.74 -13.48
C LEU A 112 -5.86 -4.15 -12.92
N THR A 113 -4.74 -4.79 -13.23
CA THR A 113 -4.36 -6.09 -12.67
C THR A 113 -2.99 -5.97 -12.01
N PHE A 114 -2.96 -6.22 -10.71
CA PHE A 114 -1.73 -6.26 -9.92
C PHE A 114 -1.37 -7.71 -9.63
N LYS A 115 -0.23 -8.16 -10.13
CA LYS A 115 0.33 -9.45 -9.75
C LYS A 115 1.13 -9.30 -8.47
N VAL A 116 0.89 -10.18 -7.51
CA VAL A 116 1.57 -10.20 -6.21
C VAL A 116 2.79 -11.10 -6.29
N MET A 117 3.93 -10.61 -5.83
CA MET A 117 5.16 -11.39 -5.62
C MET A 117 5.59 -11.20 -4.17
N GLU A 118 5.64 -12.28 -3.38
CA GLU A 118 6.19 -12.20 -2.03
C GLU A 118 7.70 -11.90 -2.08
N THR A 119 8.10 -10.87 -1.36
CA THR A 119 9.50 -10.42 -1.25
C THR A 119 9.86 -10.20 0.23
N PRO A 120 9.78 -11.26 1.06
CA PRO A 120 10.09 -11.16 2.48
C PRO A 120 11.55 -10.79 2.72
N GLY A 121 11.83 -10.15 3.85
CA GLY A 121 13.17 -9.76 4.26
C GLY A 121 13.18 -8.48 5.07
N HIS A 122 12.60 -7.40 4.57
CA HIS A 122 12.37 -6.18 5.34
C HIS A 122 11.23 -6.39 6.37
N THR A 123 10.17 -7.08 5.95
CA THR A 123 9.13 -7.66 6.81
C THR A 123 8.80 -9.09 6.38
N PRO A 124 8.17 -9.90 7.24
CA PRO A 124 7.72 -11.26 6.89
C PRO A 124 6.70 -11.28 5.76
N GLY A 125 5.86 -10.24 5.67
CA GLY A 125 4.77 -10.10 4.70
C GLY A 125 5.05 -9.10 3.59
N GLY A 126 6.30 -8.69 3.41
CA GLY A 126 6.68 -7.78 2.33
C GLY A 126 6.36 -8.37 0.95
N VAL A 127 5.73 -7.57 0.10
CA VAL A 127 5.41 -7.94 -1.28
C VAL A 127 5.85 -6.86 -2.25
N THR A 128 6.12 -7.30 -3.48
CA THR A 128 6.22 -6.43 -4.65
C THR A 128 4.95 -6.60 -5.49
N LEU A 129 4.30 -5.49 -5.81
CA LEU A 129 3.11 -5.47 -6.68
C LEU A 129 3.53 -5.08 -8.09
N ILE A 130 3.08 -5.84 -9.08
CA ILE A 130 3.45 -5.67 -10.50
C ILE A 130 2.21 -5.31 -11.28
N CYS A 131 2.19 -4.14 -11.93
CA CYS A 131 1.10 -3.72 -12.80
C CYS A 131 1.66 -3.16 -14.12
N GLY A 132 1.49 -3.91 -15.20
CA GLY A 132 2.10 -3.56 -16.48
C GLY A 132 3.62 -3.55 -16.39
N ASP A 133 4.23 -2.40 -16.63
CA ASP A 133 5.69 -2.16 -16.54
C ASP A 133 6.09 -1.49 -15.21
N ALA A 134 5.15 -1.24 -14.31
CA ALA A 134 5.41 -0.66 -12.99
C ALA A 134 5.61 -1.74 -11.92
N LEU A 135 6.58 -1.51 -11.03
CA LEU A 135 6.88 -2.33 -9.86
C LEU A 135 6.77 -1.45 -8.62
N PHE A 136 5.90 -1.84 -7.68
CA PHE A 136 5.75 -1.20 -6.39
C PHE A 136 6.42 -2.09 -5.35
N THR A 137 7.64 -1.76 -5.00
CA THR A 137 8.54 -2.64 -4.24
C THR A 137 8.50 -2.42 -2.74
N GLY A 138 7.80 -1.36 -2.29
CA GLY A 138 7.91 -0.92 -0.89
C GLY A 138 9.38 -0.78 -0.50
N ASP A 139 9.71 -1.29 0.68
CA ASP A 139 11.07 -1.26 1.21
C ASP A 139 11.93 -2.49 0.83
N THR A 140 11.51 -3.26 -0.17
CA THR A 140 12.33 -4.36 -0.70
C THR A 140 13.50 -3.84 -1.52
N LEU A 141 13.25 -2.88 -2.43
CA LEU A 141 14.26 -2.39 -3.37
C LEU A 141 14.21 -0.86 -3.46
N PHE A 142 15.35 -0.22 -3.30
CA PHE A 142 15.57 1.21 -3.50
C PHE A 142 16.51 1.49 -4.68
N ALA A 143 16.55 2.73 -5.13
CA ALA A 143 17.55 3.14 -6.13
C ALA A 143 18.96 3.01 -5.56
N GLY A 144 19.66 1.96 -5.97
CA GLY A 144 21.04 1.67 -5.52
C GLY A 144 21.17 1.03 -4.13
N SER A 145 20.06 0.57 -3.52
CA SER A 145 20.06 -0.05 -2.19
C SER A 145 18.88 -1.03 -2.04
N CYS A 146 18.71 -1.57 -0.85
CA CYS A 146 17.56 -2.35 -0.45
C CYS A 146 17.16 -2.02 1.00
N GLY A 147 15.97 -2.41 1.40
CA GLY A 147 15.50 -2.26 2.77
C GLY A 147 16.35 -3.03 3.76
N ARG A 148 16.44 -2.51 4.98
CA ARG A 148 17.14 -3.19 6.09
C ARG A 148 16.36 -4.43 6.53
N THR A 149 17.06 -5.44 7.03
CA THR A 149 16.49 -6.73 7.47
C THR A 149 16.78 -7.06 8.93
N ASP A 150 17.15 -6.06 9.73
CA ASP A 150 17.53 -6.20 11.13
C ASP A 150 16.39 -5.81 12.11
N PHE A 151 15.19 -5.63 11.63
CA PHE A 151 13.99 -5.51 12.45
C PHE A 151 13.47 -6.89 12.87
N ALA A 152 12.62 -6.90 13.91
CA ALA A 152 11.98 -8.14 14.35
C ALA A 152 11.11 -8.72 13.20
N GLY A 153 11.47 -9.92 12.76
CA GLY A 153 10.81 -10.62 11.65
C GLY A 153 11.46 -10.40 10.27
N GLY A 154 12.51 -9.57 10.18
CA GLY A 154 13.30 -9.38 8.96
C GLY A 154 14.39 -10.41 8.79
#